data_53445917c3229b5cd4f9639511cde000
#
_entry.id   53445917c3229b5cd4f9639511cde000
#
_cell.length_a   1.000
_cell.length_b   1.000
_cell.length_c   1.000
_cell.angle_alpha   90.00
_cell.angle_beta   90.00
_cell.angle_gamma   90.00
#
_symmetry.space_group_name_H-M   'P 1'
#
loop_
_entity.id
_entity.type
_entity.pdbx_description
1 polymer ?
#
loop_
_entity_poly.entity_id
_entity_poly.type
_entity_poly.pdbx_seq_one_letter_code
_entity_poly.pdbx_strand_id
1 'polypeptide(L)'
;LRRAPGGGSDGGHEEGRITYNPGLAAEALLMQSAKAAGVPEPEVFYVLAPDDGLGEGFIMSWLQGEALGARIVRSPELAEIRPKLAYQCGQILARIHAIDLHATGLDQCLHTLTPADYVHTTWDRYKAFKTPQPMIDYAGRWLLDHLPVGLEMALVHNDFRNGNLMISPNGVVAVLDWEVAHIGDPMRDLG
;
A
#
# COMPACT_ATOMS: atom_id res chain seq x y z
N LEU A 1 18.03 5.55 4.48
CA LEU A 1 17.60 4.88 5.69
C LEU A 1 16.13 5.21 5.95
N ARG A 2 15.23 4.22 5.98
CA ARG A 2 13.87 4.31 6.52
C ARG A 2 13.88 3.68 7.91
N ARG A 3 13.44 4.42 8.91
CA ARG A 3 13.47 4.00 10.31
C ARG A 3 12.22 4.51 11.03
N ALA A 4 11.73 3.76 11.99
CA ALA A 4 10.69 4.25 12.90
C ALA A 4 11.15 5.55 13.59
N PRO A 5 10.29 6.55 13.77
CA PRO A 5 10.63 7.73 14.53
C PRO A 5 11.08 7.31 15.94
N GLY A 6 12.28 7.76 16.35
CA GLY A 6 12.88 7.39 17.62
C GLY A 6 12.05 7.89 18.80
N GLY A 7 11.59 6.97 19.62
CA GLY A 7 10.83 7.22 20.85
C GLY A 7 9.90 6.06 21.11
N GLY A 8 10.38 5.03 21.83
CA GLY A 8 9.58 4.00 22.49
C GLY A 8 8.70 3.17 21.58
N SER A 9 8.81 1.89 21.76
CA SER A 9 7.89 0.86 21.24
C SER A 9 6.53 0.91 21.95
N ASP A 10 5.88 2.06 21.94
CA ASP A 10 4.46 2.16 22.21
C ASP A 10 3.78 2.46 20.88
N GLY A 11 3.40 1.39 20.19
CA GLY A 11 2.32 1.42 19.23
C GLY A 11 1.09 1.89 20.00
N GLY A 12 0.95 3.22 20.13
CA GLY A 12 -0.26 3.81 20.62
C GLY A 12 -1.39 3.30 19.74
N HIS A 13 -2.16 2.36 20.27
CA HIS A 13 -3.48 2.08 19.77
C HIS A 13 -4.27 3.38 19.90
N GLU A 14 -4.22 4.24 18.88
CA GLU A 14 -5.27 5.24 18.71
C GLU A 14 -6.56 4.43 18.54
N GLU A 15 -7.36 4.39 19.61
CA GLU A 15 -8.70 3.80 19.58
C GLU A 15 -9.45 4.34 18.36
N GLY A 16 -9.73 3.48 17.39
CA GLY A 16 -10.48 3.81 16.18
C GLY A 16 -9.68 3.82 14.88
N ARG A 17 -8.36 3.67 14.89
CA ARG A 17 -7.57 3.48 13.66
C ARG A 17 -7.17 2.01 13.53
N ILE A 18 -7.90 1.25 12.74
CA ILE A 18 -7.39 -0.03 12.24
C ILE A 18 -6.45 0.30 11.09
N THR A 19 -5.25 0.73 11.41
CA THR A 19 -4.13 0.71 10.48
C THR A 19 -3.43 -0.61 10.74
N TYR A 20 -3.68 -1.58 9.88
CA TYR A 20 -2.86 -2.79 9.81
C TYR A 20 -1.52 -2.34 9.24
N ASN A 21 -0.62 -1.88 10.10
CA ASN A 21 0.74 -1.58 9.70
C ASN A 21 1.56 -2.88 9.84
N PRO A 22 2.07 -3.45 8.75
CA PRO A 22 2.83 -4.70 8.78
C PRO A 22 4.19 -4.56 9.50
N GLY A 23 4.63 -3.33 9.76
CA GLY A 23 5.94 -3.03 10.32
C GLY A 23 7.06 -2.93 9.27
N LEU A 24 8.17 -2.32 9.66
CA LEU A 24 9.25 -1.99 8.72
C LEU A 24 9.96 -3.21 8.14
N ALA A 25 10.04 -4.31 8.88
CA ALA A 25 10.61 -5.55 8.35
C ALA A 25 9.74 -6.16 7.25
N ALA A 26 8.41 -6.19 7.44
CA ALA A 26 7.49 -6.65 6.41
C ALA A 26 7.43 -5.67 5.23
N GLU A 27 7.54 -4.37 5.46
CA GLU A 27 7.64 -3.37 4.39
C GLU A 27 8.89 -3.61 3.51
N ALA A 28 10.03 -3.91 4.13
CA ALA A 28 11.24 -4.27 3.38
C ALA A 28 11.04 -5.54 2.53
N LEU A 29 10.38 -6.56 3.08
CA LEU A 29 10.05 -7.80 2.35
C LEU A 29 9.07 -7.53 1.20
N LEU A 30 8.06 -6.68 1.41
CA LEU A 30 7.13 -6.23 0.36
C LEU A 30 7.88 -5.58 -0.81
N MET A 31 8.76 -4.61 -0.52
CA MET A 31 9.56 -3.94 -1.55
C MET A 31 10.47 -4.90 -2.31
N GLN A 32 11.12 -5.84 -1.61
CA GLN A 32 11.97 -6.86 -2.24
C GLN A 32 11.15 -7.79 -3.14
N SER A 33 9.98 -8.25 -2.67
CA SER A 33 9.09 -9.12 -3.42
C SER A 33 8.50 -8.41 -4.64
N ALA A 34 8.06 -7.16 -4.48
CA ALA A 34 7.56 -6.33 -5.57
C ALA A 34 8.64 -6.09 -6.64
N LYS A 35 9.86 -5.78 -6.21
CA LYS A 35 11.00 -5.61 -7.12
C LYS A 35 11.32 -6.90 -7.89
N ALA A 36 11.31 -8.04 -7.22
CA ALA A 36 11.52 -9.34 -7.86
C ALA A 36 10.43 -9.67 -8.91
N ALA A 37 9.19 -9.21 -8.68
CA ALA A 37 8.08 -9.30 -9.62
C ALA A 37 8.14 -8.25 -10.76
N GLY A 38 9.17 -7.40 -10.80
CA GLY A 38 9.36 -6.37 -11.81
C GLY A 38 8.57 -5.09 -11.58
N VAL A 39 8.08 -4.86 -10.36
CA VAL A 39 7.54 -3.57 -9.93
C VAL A 39 8.72 -2.61 -9.73
N PRO A 40 8.63 -1.36 -10.21
CA PRO A 40 9.64 -0.35 -9.91
C PRO A 40 9.72 -0.08 -8.40
N GLU A 41 10.86 -0.38 -7.81
CA GLU A 41 11.11 -0.24 -6.37
C GLU A 41 12.54 0.21 -6.08
N PRO A 42 12.78 0.97 -5.00
CA PRO A 42 14.12 1.13 -4.47
C PRO A 42 14.76 -0.23 -4.14
N GLU A 43 16.06 -0.34 -4.31
CA GLU A 43 16.81 -1.50 -3.85
C GLU A 43 16.89 -1.48 -2.32
N VAL A 44 16.45 -2.53 -1.65
CA VAL A 44 16.65 -2.71 -0.22
C VAL A 44 17.98 -3.42 -0.01
N PHE A 45 18.95 -2.72 0.57
CA PHE A 45 20.30 -3.24 0.78
C PHE A 45 20.46 -3.98 2.10
N TYR A 46 19.75 -3.55 3.14
CA TYR A 46 19.92 -4.10 4.47
C TYR A 46 18.69 -3.82 5.34
N VAL A 47 18.21 -4.82 6.05
CA VAL A 47 17.18 -4.68 7.09
C VAL A 47 17.87 -4.66 8.44
N LEU A 48 17.61 -3.62 9.24
CA LEU A 48 18.27 -3.43 10.52
C LEU A 48 17.94 -4.59 11.49
N ALA A 49 18.99 -5.12 12.12
CA ALA A 49 18.88 -6.12 13.17
C ALA A 49 18.89 -5.45 14.57
N PRO A 50 18.37 -6.10 15.61
CA PRO A 50 18.42 -5.58 16.98
C PRO A 50 19.83 -5.18 17.45
N ASP A 51 20.85 -5.94 17.03
CA ASP A 51 22.25 -5.73 17.41
C ASP A 51 22.87 -4.48 16.77
N ASP A 52 22.23 -3.91 15.74
CA ASP A 52 22.69 -2.65 15.12
C ASP A 52 22.49 -1.44 16.05
N GLY A 53 21.62 -1.56 17.08
CA GLY A 53 21.33 -0.48 18.02
C GLY A 53 20.64 0.74 17.41
N LEU A 54 20.09 0.60 16.19
CA LEU A 54 19.47 1.68 15.43
C LEU A 54 17.93 1.63 15.44
N GLY A 55 17.34 0.64 16.13
CA GLY A 55 15.91 0.38 16.12
C GLY A 55 15.47 -0.31 14.82
N GLU A 56 14.15 -0.40 14.62
CA GLU A 56 13.59 -1.01 13.42
C GLU A 56 13.75 -0.10 12.19
N GLY A 57 14.09 -0.71 11.06
CA GLY A 57 14.24 0.02 9.80
C GLY A 57 14.98 -0.77 8.73
N PHE A 58 15.26 -0.12 7.62
CA PHE A 58 16.04 -0.68 6.53
C PHE A 58 16.77 0.41 5.74
N ILE A 59 17.83 0.00 5.05
CA ILE A 59 18.64 0.83 4.15
C ILE A 59 18.23 0.50 2.73
N MET A 60 17.87 1.53 1.96
CA MET A 60 17.47 1.38 0.56
C MET A 60 18.16 2.41 -0.32
N SER A 61 18.16 2.18 -1.64
CA SER A 61 18.66 3.11 -2.62
C SER A 61 17.87 4.42 -2.61
N TRP A 62 18.54 5.51 -2.91
CA TRP A 62 17.91 6.79 -3.19
C TRP A 62 17.56 6.88 -4.66
N LEU A 63 16.30 7.20 -4.96
CA LEU A 63 15.82 7.40 -6.33
C LEU A 63 15.53 8.87 -6.60
N GLN A 64 15.70 9.28 -7.85
CA GLN A 64 15.30 10.61 -8.31
C GLN A 64 13.98 10.54 -9.06
N GLY A 65 13.05 11.44 -8.72
CA GLY A 65 11.74 11.52 -9.33
C GLY A 65 10.85 12.51 -8.62
N GLU A 66 9.65 12.68 -9.14
CA GLU A 66 8.63 13.57 -8.61
C GLU A 66 7.44 12.74 -8.12
N ALA A 67 7.01 12.95 -6.89
CA ALA A 67 5.86 12.28 -6.30
C ALA A 67 4.66 13.22 -6.08
N LEU A 68 4.88 14.54 -6.10
CA LEU A 68 3.80 15.49 -5.89
C LEU A 68 2.89 15.58 -7.12
N GLY A 69 1.64 15.11 -7.00
CA GLY A 69 0.67 15.06 -8.09
C GLY A 69 0.52 16.40 -8.84
N ALA A 70 0.51 17.52 -8.12
CA ALA A 70 0.43 18.84 -8.75
C ALA A 70 1.64 19.16 -9.65
N ARG A 71 2.84 18.68 -9.31
CA ARG A 71 4.04 18.82 -10.12
C ARG A 71 4.03 17.84 -11.28
N ILE A 72 3.64 16.59 -11.06
CA ILE A 72 3.51 15.59 -12.12
C ILE A 72 2.60 16.10 -13.24
N VAL A 73 1.47 16.73 -12.87
CA VAL A 73 0.51 17.27 -13.84
C VAL A 73 1.04 18.50 -14.59
N ARG A 74 1.81 19.36 -13.94
CA ARG A 74 2.19 20.69 -14.48
C ARG A 74 3.59 20.76 -15.05
N SER A 75 4.52 19.89 -14.63
CA SER A 75 5.91 19.96 -15.08
C SER A 75 6.04 19.71 -16.59
N PRO A 76 6.66 20.62 -17.35
CA PRO A 76 6.93 20.40 -18.77
C PRO A 76 7.82 19.17 -19.01
N GLU A 77 8.72 18.86 -18.10
CA GLU A 77 9.65 17.72 -18.19
C GLU A 77 8.93 16.36 -18.20
N LEU A 78 7.71 16.32 -17.65
CA LEU A 78 6.88 15.10 -17.59
C LEU A 78 5.78 15.07 -18.66
N ALA A 79 5.74 16.04 -19.57
CA ALA A 79 4.68 16.17 -20.57
C ALA A 79 4.55 14.91 -21.46
N GLU A 80 5.67 14.36 -21.90
CA GLU A 80 5.73 13.20 -22.81
C GLU A 80 5.34 11.88 -22.14
N ILE A 81 5.56 11.77 -20.83
CA ILE A 81 5.27 10.53 -20.11
C ILE A 81 3.85 10.49 -19.55
N ARG A 82 3.24 11.64 -19.24
CA ARG A 82 1.90 11.71 -18.63
C ARG A 82 0.84 10.86 -19.31
N PRO A 83 0.69 10.88 -20.64
CA PRO A 83 -0.33 10.06 -21.32
C PRO A 83 -0.14 8.56 -21.15
N LYS A 84 1.08 8.12 -20.78
CA LYS A 84 1.44 6.71 -20.63
C LYS A 84 1.31 6.22 -19.19
N LEU A 85 1.19 7.12 -18.20
CA LEU A 85 1.23 6.76 -16.79
C LEU A 85 0.09 5.84 -16.38
N ALA A 86 -1.14 6.09 -16.85
CA ALA A 86 -2.28 5.21 -16.52
C ALA A 86 -2.04 3.76 -16.96
N TYR A 87 -1.49 3.57 -18.16
CA TYR A 87 -1.14 2.25 -18.66
C TYR A 87 -0.02 1.60 -17.83
N GLN A 88 1.02 2.35 -17.49
CA GLN A 88 2.11 1.86 -16.63
C GLN A 88 1.60 1.48 -15.24
N CYS A 89 0.72 2.29 -14.64
CA CYS A 89 0.10 1.98 -13.35
C CYS A 89 -0.69 0.67 -13.42
N GLY A 90 -1.49 0.45 -14.47
CA GLY A 90 -2.20 -0.81 -14.66
C GLY A 90 -1.26 -2.02 -14.79
N GLN A 91 -0.14 -1.87 -15.51
CA GLN A 91 0.88 -2.94 -15.59
C GLN A 91 1.55 -3.21 -14.24
N ILE A 92 1.81 -2.17 -13.45
CA ILE A 92 2.41 -2.28 -12.12
C ILE A 92 1.44 -3.01 -11.18
N LEU A 93 0.16 -2.60 -11.12
CA LEU A 93 -0.85 -3.26 -10.31
C LEU A 93 -1.02 -4.73 -10.69
N ALA A 94 -1.05 -5.05 -11.99
CA ALA A 94 -1.12 -6.43 -12.43
C ALA A 94 0.06 -7.28 -11.93
N ARG A 95 1.27 -6.71 -11.84
CA ARG A 95 2.44 -7.40 -11.27
C ARG A 95 2.32 -7.54 -9.75
N ILE A 96 1.87 -6.52 -9.06
CA ILE A 96 1.64 -6.56 -7.59
C ILE A 96 0.63 -7.67 -7.25
N HIS A 97 -0.51 -7.68 -7.94
CA HIS A 97 -1.56 -8.66 -7.68
C HIS A 97 -1.19 -10.10 -8.09
N ALA A 98 -0.18 -10.27 -8.95
CA ALA A 98 0.33 -11.57 -9.36
C ALA A 98 1.46 -12.13 -8.46
N ILE A 99 1.87 -11.40 -7.42
CA ILE A 99 2.92 -11.87 -6.49
C ILE A 99 2.42 -13.11 -5.76
N ASP A 100 3.20 -14.19 -5.82
CA ASP A 100 2.93 -15.40 -5.05
C ASP A 100 3.23 -15.13 -3.57
N LEU A 101 2.17 -15.00 -2.79
CA LEU A 101 2.23 -14.68 -1.36
C LEU A 101 2.95 -15.76 -0.54
N HIS A 102 2.77 -17.03 -0.91
CA HIS A 102 3.37 -18.15 -0.20
C HIS A 102 4.86 -18.29 -0.54
N ALA A 103 5.20 -18.22 -1.81
CA ALA A 103 6.59 -18.31 -2.25
C ALA A 103 7.46 -17.16 -1.72
N THR A 104 6.87 -15.98 -1.49
CA THR A 104 7.55 -14.81 -0.92
C THR A 104 7.52 -14.76 0.60
N GLY A 105 6.69 -15.57 1.26
CA GLY A 105 6.48 -15.54 2.71
C GLY A 105 5.63 -14.36 3.20
N LEU A 106 5.02 -13.61 2.29
CA LEU A 106 4.16 -12.48 2.63
C LEU A 106 2.89 -12.90 3.37
N ASP A 107 2.41 -14.11 3.12
CA ASP A 107 1.27 -14.73 3.84
C ASP A 107 1.54 -14.94 5.35
N GLN A 108 2.80 -14.92 5.77
CA GLN A 108 3.19 -15.09 7.18
C GLN A 108 3.23 -13.76 7.96
N CYS A 109 3.32 -12.63 7.26
CA CYS A 109 3.51 -11.33 7.90
C CYS A 109 2.40 -10.31 7.59
N LEU A 110 1.56 -10.57 6.58
CA LEU A 110 0.46 -9.68 6.21
C LEU A 110 -0.88 -10.17 6.75
N HIS A 111 -1.73 -9.22 7.13
CA HIS A 111 -3.11 -9.52 7.46
C HIS A 111 -3.93 -9.83 6.21
N THR A 112 -4.87 -10.76 6.35
CA THR A 112 -5.88 -11.02 5.33
C THR A 112 -7.17 -10.28 5.71
N LEU A 113 -7.70 -9.48 4.77
CA LEU A 113 -8.96 -8.76 4.92
C LEU A 113 -9.91 -9.16 3.80
N THR A 114 -10.95 -9.92 4.15
CA THR A 114 -12.01 -10.21 3.18
C THR A 114 -12.82 -8.94 2.86
N PRO A 115 -13.53 -8.88 1.72
CA PRO A 115 -14.44 -7.77 1.43
C PRO A 115 -15.45 -7.51 2.54
N ALA A 116 -15.98 -8.58 3.16
CA ALA A 116 -16.90 -8.47 4.30
C ALA A 116 -16.25 -7.82 5.52
N ASP A 117 -15.06 -8.28 5.91
CA ASP A 117 -14.31 -7.71 7.04
C ASP A 117 -14.04 -6.23 6.82
N TYR A 118 -13.67 -5.88 5.59
CA TYR A 118 -13.40 -4.49 5.24
C TYR A 118 -14.65 -3.61 5.37
N VAL A 119 -15.79 -4.05 4.84
CA VAL A 119 -17.05 -3.30 4.94
C VAL A 119 -17.50 -3.19 6.39
N HIS A 120 -17.50 -4.29 7.16
CA HIS A 120 -17.87 -4.29 8.58
C HIS A 120 -17.00 -3.34 9.38
N THR A 121 -15.66 -3.46 9.27
CA THR A 121 -14.71 -2.61 9.98
C THR A 121 -14.89 -1.14 9.66
N THR A 122 -15.06 -0.80 8.37
CA THR A 122 -15.25 0.59 7.94
C THR A 122 -16.58 1.15 8.43
N TRP A 123 -17.65 0.34 8.38
CA TRP A 123 -18.97 0.75 8.83
C TRP A 123 -19.06 0.90 10.36
N ASP A 124 -18.40 0.02 11.12
CA ASP A 124 -18.31 0.15 12.57
C ASP A 124 -17.55 1.41 12.99
N ARG A 125 -16.46 1.74 12.30
CA ARG A 125 -15.76 3.00 12.49
C ARG A 125 -16.65 4.21 12.21
N TYR A 126 -17.38 4.20 11.10
CA TYR A 126 -18.34 5.25 10.78
C TYR A 126 -19.38 5.41 11.89
N LYS A 127 -19.98 4.30 12.36
CA LYS A 127 -20.97 4.34 13.45
C LYS A 127 -20.41 4.92 14.75
N ALA A 128 -19.15 4.72 15.03
CA ALA A 128 -18.47 5.27 16.22
C ALA A 128 -18.44 6.81 16.24
N PHE A 129 -18.48 7.47 15.08
CA PHE A 129 -18.58 8.94 15.01
C PHE A 129 -19.93 9.51 15.48
N LYS A 130 -20.96 8.67 15.63
CA LYS A 130 -22.32 9.06 16.08
C LYS A 130 -22.94 10.20 15.27
N THR A 131 -22.53 10.37 14.04
CA THR A 131 -23.06 11.34 13.07
C THR A 131 -23.73 10.58 11.91
N PRO A 132 -25.00 10.17 12.05
CA PRO A 132 -25.64 9.33 11.05
C PRO A 132 -25.74 10.03 9.70
N GLN A 133 -25.34 9.31 8.66
CA GLN A 133 -25.41 9.73 7.26
C GLN A 133 -26.20 8.67 6.50
N PRO A 134 -27.47 8.89 6.17
CA PRO A 134 -28.32 7.85 5.57
C PRO A 134 -27.75 7.18 4.32
N MET A 135 -26.99 7.92 3.51
CA MET A 135 -26.37 7.38 2.31
C MET A 135 -25.22 6.41 2.64
N ILE A 136 -24.46 6.67 3.72
CA ILE A 136 -23.40 5.76 4.16
C ILE A 136 -24.01 4.48 4.75
N ASP A 137 -25.09 4.61 5.54
CA ASP A 137 -25.82 3.45 6.08
C ASP A 137 -26.44 2.59 4.97
N TYR A 138 -27.02 3.23 3.97
CA TYR A 138 -27.54 2.55 2.78
C TYR A 138 -26.42 1.84 2.00
N ALA A 139 -25.31 2.54 1.71
CA ALA A 139 -24.18 1.98 0.98
C ALA A 139 -23.53 0.80 1.73
N GLY A 140 -23.33 0.92 3.04
CA GLY A 140 -22.79 -0.17 3.86
C GLY A 140 -23.63 -1.43 3.81
N ARG A 141 -24.95 -1.30 3.93
CA ARG A 141 -25.89 -2.41 3.82
C ARG A 141 -25.91 -3.01 2.43
N TRP A 142 -26.00 -2.15 1.40
CA TRP A 142 -25.99 -2.60 0.02
C TRP A 142 -24.72 -3.38 -0.32
N LEU A 143 -23.55 -2.90 0.12
CA LEU A 143 -22.28 -3.60 -0.09
C LEU A 143 -22.27 -4.98 0.54
N LEU A 144 -22.76 -5.13 1.77
CA LEU A 144 -22.84 -6.44 2.45
C LEU A 144 -23.75 -7.42 1.72
N ASP A 145 -24.85 -6.93 1.11
CA ASP A 145 -25.79 -7.75 0.34
C ASP A 145 -25.23 -8.12 -1.06
N HIS A 146 -24.16 -7.43 -1.53
CA HIS A 146 -23.60 -7.55 -2.89
C HIS A 146 -22.10 -7.84 -2.89
N LEU A 147 -21.61 -8.51 -1.86
CA LEU A 147 -20.20 -8.89 -1.81
C LEU A 147 -19.81 -9.83 -2.95
N PRO A 148 -18.62 -9.68 -3.54
CA PRO A 148 -18.15 -10.59 -4.58
C PRO A 148 -17.98 -12.01 -4.03
N VAL A 149 -18.37 -13.00 -4.85
CA VAL A 149 -18.21 -14.44 -4.53
C VAL A 149 -17.10 -15.03 -5.39
N GLY A 150 -16.33 -15.96 -4.81
CA GLY A 150 -15.28 -16.66 -5.54
C GLY A 150 -14.07 -15.78 -5.87
N LEU A 151 -13.84 -14.75 -5.08
CA LEU A 151 -12.71 -13.83 -5.25
C LEU A 151 -11.39 -14.52 -4.91
N GLU A 152 -10.41 -14.41 -5.80
CA GLU A 152 -9.01 -14.73 -5.50
C GLU A 152 -8.37 -13.54 -4.77
N MET A 153 -7.90 -13.80 -3.55
CA MET A 153 -7.22 -12.79 -2.73
C MET A 153 -5.79 -12.60 -3.24
N ALA A 154 -5.34 -11.35 -3.28
CA ALA A 154 -4.03 -10.97 -3.77
C ALA A 154 -3.32 -10.03 -2.81
N LEU A 155 -2.06 -9.71 -3.08
CA LEU A 155 -1.41 -8.56 -2.46
C LEU A 155 -2.10 -7.27 -2.91
N VAL A 156 -2.51 -6.45 -1.96
CA VAL A 156 -3.13 -5.14 -2.19
C VAL A 156 -2.24 -4.08 -1.58
N HIS A 157 -1.88 -3.06 -2.35
CA HIS A 157 -1.12 -1.91 -1.86
C HIS A 157 -1.98 -1.01 -0.96
N ASN A 158 -3.26 -0.86 -1.33
CA ASN A 158 -4.31 -0.14 -0.60
C ASN A 158 -4.12 1.39 -0.47
N ASP A 159 -3.03 1.96 -0.99
CA ASP A 159 -2.82 3.41 -1.13
C ASP A 159 -2.08 3.74 -2.44
N PHE A 160 -2.45 3.05 -3.54
CA PHE A 160 -1.83 3.19 -4.86
C PHE A 160 -2.31 4.47 -5.55
N ARG A 161 -1.66 5.59 -5.28
CA ARG A 161 -2.08 6.92 -5.74
C ARG A 161 -0.90 7.87 -5.97
N ASN A 162 -1.18 9.02 -6.57
CA ASN A 162 -0.24 10.15 -6.61
C ASN A 162 0.21 10.51 -5.18
N GLY A 163 1.49 10.69 -4.99
CA GLY A 163 2.13 10.84 -3.68
C GLY A 163 2.93 9.59 -3.31
N ASN A 164 2.41 8.41 -3.65
CA ASN A 164 3.07 7.12 -3.42
C ASN A 164 3.69 6.52 -4.70
N LEU A 165 3.57 7.23 -5.82
CA LEU A 165 4.25 6.91 -7.08
C LEU A 165 5.31 7.97 -7.39
N MET A 166 6.53 7.53 -7.60
CA MET A 166 7.62 8.40 -8.02
C MET A 166 7.76 8.34 -9.54
N ILE A 167 7.71 9.50 -10.19
CA ILE A 167 7.67 9.63 -11.64
C ILE A 167 8.93 10.36 -12.13
N SER A 168 9.52 9.85 -13.21
CA SER A 168 10.57 10.50 -13.98
C SER A 168 10.11 10.73 -15.43
N PRO A 169 10.89 11.43 -16.26
CA PRO A 169 10.60 11.54 -17.70
C PRO A 169 10.53 10.18 -18.42
N ASN A 170 11.08 9.11 -17.83
CA ASN A 170 11.06 7.76 -18.39
C ASN A 170 9.86 6.90 -17.91
N GLY A 171 9.10 7.38 -16.93
CA GLY A 171 7.94 6.67 -16.37
C GLY A 171 7.95 6.56 -14.86
N VAL A 172 7.19 5.60 -14.36
CA VAL A 172 7.16 5.26 -12.92
C VAL A 172 8.49 4.64 -12.55
N VAL A 173 9.17 5.21 -11.56
CA VAL A 173 10.49 4.75 -11.07
C VAL A 173 10.41 4.10 -9.70
N ALA A 174 9.34 4.33 -8.94
CA ALA A 174 9.07 3.62 -7.70
C ALA A 174 7.59 3.64 -7.33
N VAL A 175 7.17 2.57 -6.67
CA VAL A 175 5.97 2.51 -5.81
C VAL A 175 6.46 2.63 -4.37
N LEU A 176 5.83 3.48 -3.57
CA LEU A 176 6.26 3.83 -2.23
C LEU A 176 5.12 3.64 -1.24
N ASP A 177 5.48 3.52 0.04
CA ASP A 177 4.54 3.58 1.17
C ASP A 177 3.61 2.37 1.27
N TRP A 178 4.21 1.22 1.52
CA TRP A 178 3.54 -0.08 1.69
C TRP A 178 2.94 -0.30 3.09
N GLU A 179 2.87 0.74 3.91
CA GLU A 179 2.49 0.64 5.34
C GLU A 179 1.06 0.16 5.59
N VAL A 180 0.19 0.18 4.57
CA VAL A 180 -1.19 -0.30 4.65
C VAL A 180 -1.47 -1.49 3.73
N ALA A 181 -0.41 -2.10 3.19
CA ALA A 181 -0.53 -3.26 2.34
C ALA A 181 -1.07 -4.47 3.13
N HIS A 182 -1.89 -5.27 2.47
CA HIS A 182 -2.53 -6.46 3.06
C HIS A 182 -2.88 -7.48 1.98
N ILE A 183 -3.34 -8.64 2.39
CA ILE A 183 -3.92 -9.64 1.50
C ILE A 183 -5.42 -9.38 1.41
N GLY A 184 -5.92 -9.08 0.22
CA GLY A 184 -7.31 -8.67 0.05
C GLY A 184 -7.82 -8.75 -1.38
N ASP A 185 -8.95 -8.09 -1.61
CA ASP A 185 -9.55 -7.92 -2.93
C ASP A 185 -8.67 -6.97 -3.78
N PRO A 186 -8.09 -7.44 -4.91
CA PRO A 186 -7.24 -6.61 -5.75
C PRO A 186 -7.95 -5.39 -6.35
N MET A 187 -9.29 -5.41 -6.43
CA MET A 187 -10.06 -4.27 -6.92
C MET A 187 -9.96 -3.03 -6.01
N ARG A 188 -9.48 -3.21 -4.79
CA ARG A 188 -9.25 -2.11 -3.85
C ARG A 188 -8.20 -1.10 -4.31
N ASP A 189 -7.24 -1.53 -5.10
CA ASP A 189 -6.22 -0.64 -5.66
C ASP A 189 -6.72 0.19 -6.85
N LEU A 190 -7.94 -0.08 -7.32
CA LEU A 190 -8.57 0.61 -8.45
C LEU A 190 -9.68 1.59 -8.02
N GLY A 191 -10.05 1.61 -6.73
CA GLY A 191 -11.17 2.37 -6.18
C GLY A 191 -10.82 3.68 -5.49
#